data_4375622737c89024df49a3f9e847e273
#
_entry.id   4375622737c89024df49a3f9e847e273
#
_cell.length_a   1.000
_cell.length_b   1.000
_cell.length_c   1.000
_cell.angle_alpha   90.00
_cell.angle_beta   90.00
_cell.angle_gamma   90.00
#
_symmetry.space_group_name_H-M   'P 1'
#
loop_
_entity.id
_entity.type
_entity.pdbx_description
1 polymer ?
#
loop_
_entity_poly.entity_id
_entity_poly.type
_entity_poly.pdbx_seq_one_letter_code
_entity_poly.pdbx_strand_id
1 'polypeptide(L)'
;MAPFKSSLSRSAAKLLGVSRERDLSLRGATQSSRTPPPPPLSATGGTKIPSTDSGNGYTYHVFLQGTSDNFVVDTSSGSVEVLIIGGGGGGGYSYYAGGGGAGGIVHGTNIPVTPGTYPITVGNKGTMPATYDQATSGGNSAFNSVTALGGAGGFGGPMAYPGSASGGSGGG
;
A
#
# COMPACT_ATOMS: atom_id res chain seq x y z
N MET A 1 -5.16 -67.06 -17.29
CA MET A 1 -3.85 -66.41 -17.53
C MET A 1 -3.77 -65.00 -17.01
N ALA A 2 -4.37 -64.75 -15.87
CA ALA A 2 -4.44 -63.44 -15.27
C ALA A 2 -3.31 -63.08 -14.26
N PRO A 3 -2.50 -63.95 -13.69
CA PRO A 3 -1.56 -63.58 -12.67
C PRO A 3 -0.23 -62.97 -13.19
N PHE A 4 0.12 -63.20 -14.45
CA PHE A 4 1.38 -62.73 -15.02
C PHE A 4 1.40 -61.23 -15.29
N LYS A 5 0.27 -60.63 -15.66
CA LYS A 5 0.16 -59.20 -15.95
C LYS A 5 0.23 -58.35 -14.69
N SER A 6 -0.22 -58.88 -13.56
CA SER A 6 -0.24 -58.11 -12.28
C SER A 6 1.12 -58.03 -11.61
N SER A 7 2.02 -59.00 -11.80
CA SER A 7 3.34 -58.96 -11.18
C SER A 7 4.32 -58.07 -11.95
N LEU A 8 4.23 -58.04 -13.26
CA LEU A 8 5.06 -57.18 -14.12
C LEU A 8 4.67 -55.71 -13.97
N SER A 9 3.37 -55.43 -13.90
CA SER A 9 2.92 -54.03 -13.68
C SER A 9 3.30 -53.49 -12.30
N ARG A 10 3.26 -54.33 -11.27
CA ARG A 10 3.71 -53.97 -9.92
C ARG A 10 5.23 -53.75 -9.84
N SER A 11 6.00 -54.56 -10.56
CA SER A 11 7.45 -54.41 -10.60
C SER A 11 7.89 -53.14 -11.36
N ALA A 12 7.23 -52.86 -12.48
CA ALA A 12 7.46 -51.63 -13.24
C ALA A 12 7.06 -50.37 -12.46
N ALA A 13 5.91 -50.41 -11.78
CA ALA A 13 5.46 -49.31 -10.93
C ALA A 13 6.43 -49.04 -9.78
N LYS A 14 7.00 -50.07 -9.16
CA LYS A 14 7.99 -49.93 -8.10
C LYS A 14 9.32 -49.37 -8.60
N LEU A 15 9.74 -49.74 -9.82
CA LEU A 15 10.95 -49.21 -10.46
C LEU A 15 10.83 -47.72 -10.84
N LEU A 16 9.61 -47.30 -11.19
CA LEU A 16 9.30 -45.91 -11.53
C LEU A 16 8.91 -45.04 -10.32
N GLY A 17 8.97 -45.60 -9.11
CA GLY A 17 8.61 -44.88 -7.89
C GLY A 17 7.10 -44.66 -7.72
N VAL A 18 6.26 -45.42 -8.43
CA VAL A 18 4.80 -45.35 -8.35
C VAL A 18 4.30 -46.46 -7.43
N SER A 19 3.73 -46.12 -6.28
CA SER A 19 3.37 -47.10 -5.23
C SER A 19 2.03 -47.79 -5.43
N ARG A 20 1.16 -47.33 -6.37
CA ARG A 20 -0.19 -47.92 -6.62
C ARG A 20 -0.58 -47.72 -8.07
N GLU A 21 -1.35 -48.69 -8.63
CA GLU A 21 -1.91 -48.58 -10.00
C GLU A 21 -2.78 -47.34 -10.21
N ARG A 22 -3.45 -46.86 -9.15
CA ARG A 22 -4.19 -45.59 -9.13
C ARG A 22 -3.34 -44.37 -9.39
N ASP A 23 -2.07 -44.42 -9.00
CA ASP A 23 -1.16 -43.27 -9.17
C ASP A 23 -0.74 -43.07 -10.63
N LEU A 24 -0.74 -44.15 -11.41
CA LEU A 24 -0.48 -44.09 -12.86
C LEU A 24 -1.64 -43.46 -13.64
N SER A 25 -2.89 -43.80 -13.28
CA SER A 25 -4.07 -43.21 -13.93
C SER A 25 -4.36 -41.77 -13.49
N LEU A 26 -4.06 -41.43 -12.24
CA LEU A 26 -4.26 -40.10 -11.72
C LEU A 26 -3.20 -39.10 -12.23
N ARG A 27 -1.98 -39.53 -12.49
CA ARG A 27 -0.93 -38.64 -13.01
C ARG A 27 -1.20 -38.18 -14.44
N GLY A 28 -1.91 -38.99 -15.25
CA GLY A 28 -2.36 -38.59 -16.59
C GLY A 28 -3.56 -37.63 -16.58
N ALA A 29 -4.42 -37.75 -15.57
CA ALA A 29 -5.65 -36.97 -15.50
C ALA A 29 -5.53 -35.68 -14.65
N THR A 30 -4.58 -35.61 -13.72
CA THR A 30 -4.48 -34.48 -12.75
C THR A 30 -3.42 -33.44 -13.10
N GLN A 31 -2.56 -33.71 -14.08
CA GLN A 31 -1.56 -32.70 -14.47
C GLN A 31 -2.10 -31.61 -15.40
N SER A 32 -3.32 -31.77 -15.94
CA SER A 32 -3.86 -30.80 -16.89
C SER A 32 -4.66 -29.64 -16.29
N SER A 33 -4.83 -29.56 -14.96
CA SER A 33 -5.68 -28.51 -14.38
C SER A 33 -5.17 -27.84 -13.10
N ARG A 34 -3.92 -28.04 -12.71
CA ARG A 34 -3.35 -27.14 -11.72
C ARG A 34 -2.84 -25.90 -12.45
N THR A 35 -3.72 -24.94 -12.57
CA THR A 35 -3.29 -23.56 -12.85
C THR A 35 -2.21 -23.23 -11.82
N PRO A 36 -0.98 -22.89 -12.22
CA PRO A 36 0.02 -22.45 -11.26
C PRO A 36 -0.58 -21.33 -10.42
N PRO A 37 -0.25 -21.22 -9.14
CA PRO A 37 -0.69 -20.10 -8.33
C PRO A 37 -0.32 -18.80 -9.07
N PRO A 38 -1.19 -17.79 -9.05
CA PRO A 38 -0.86 -16.51 -9.69
C PRO A 38 0.48 -16.02 -9.15
N PRO A 39 1.33 -15.45 -10.01
CA PRO A 39 2.60 -14.90 -9.57
C PRO A 39 2.34 -13.84 -8.48
N PRO A 40 3.21 -13.75 -7.48
CA PRO A 40 3.08 -12.74 -6.44
C PRO A 40 3.09 -11.34 -7.06
N LEU A 41 2.36 -10.41 -6.46
CA LEU A 41 2.35 -9.01 -6.87
C LEU A 41 3.78 -8.46 -6.81
N SER A 42 4.29 -8.00 -7.94
CA SER A 42 5.58 -7.30 -8.03
C SER A 42 5.34 -5.82 -8.26
N ALA A 43 6.00 -4.99 -7.45
CA ALA A 43 5.89 -3.55 -7.56
C ALA A 43 7.21 -2.87 -7.21
N THR A 44 7.37 -1.64 -7.73
CA THR A 44 8.52 -0.77 -7.52
C THR A 44 8.05 0.63 -7.12
N GLY A 45 8.97 1.49 -6.71
CA GLY A 45 8.74 2.87 -6.28
C GLY A 45 8.87 3.08 -4.78
N GLY A 46 9.18 4.30 -4.38
CA GLY A 46 9.46 4.68 -3.01
C GLY A 46 10.64 3.95 -2.37
N THR A 47 10.77 4.10 -1.06
CA THR A 47 11.73 3.28 -0.29
C THR A 47 11.11 1.91 -0.01
N LYS A 48 11.71 0.87 -0.59
CA LYS A 48 11.23 -0.51 -0.47
C LYS A 48 11.79 -1.21 0.75
N ILE A 49 10.92 -1.76 1.59
CA ILE A 49 11.25 -2.66 2.70
C ILE A 49 10.74 -4.05 2.33
N PRO A 50 11.63 -5.02 2.04
CA PRO A 50 11.23 -6.36 1.62
C PRO A 50 10.46 -7.11 2.71
N SER A 51 9.64 -8.08 2.33
CA SER A 51 8.89 -8.92 3.27
C SER A 51 9.78 -9.73 4.23
N THR A 52 11.00 -10.03 3.82
CA THR A 52 12.01 -10.68 4.68
C THR A 52 12.43 -9.82 5.86
N ASP A 53 12.46 -8.50 5.67
CA ASP A 53 12.91 -7.53 6.68
C ASP A 53 11.75 -7.02 7.53
N SER A 54 10.52 -7.04 6.99
CA SER A 54 9.32 -6.62 7.71
C SER A 54 8.85 -7.62 8.77
N GLY A 55 9.23 -8.90 8.62
CA GLY A 55 8.90 -9.97 9.57
C GLY A 55 7.43 -10.42 9.57
N ASN A 56 6.56 -9.78 8.79
CA ASN A 56 5.12 -10.06 8.73
C ASN A 56 4.63 -10.51 7.34
N GLY A 57 5.54 -10.74 6.39
CA GLY A 57 5.24 -11.19 5.04
C GLY A 57 4.83 -10.09 4.06
N TYR A 58 4.72 -8.84 4.50
CA TYR A 58 4.44 -7.69 3.62
C TYR A 58 5.71 -7.06 3.08
N THR A 59 5.68 -6.64 1.82
CA THR A 59 6.66 -5.70 1.27
C THR A 59 6.09 -4.29 1.38
N TYR A 60 6.80 -3.40 2.04
CA TYR A 60 6.38 -2.00 2.18
C TYR A 60 7.05 -1.12 1.14
N HIS A 61 6.30 -0.16 0.63
CA HIS A 61 6.76 0.93 -0.22
C HIS A 61 6.46 2.23 0.50
N VAL A 62 7.48 2.96 0.91
CA VAL A 62 7.35 4.19 1.70
C VAL A 62 7.66 5.39 0.82
N PHE A 63 6.71 6.32 0.74
CA PHE A 63 6.81 7.57 0.01
C PHE A 63 6.83 8.73 0.99
N LEU A 64 7.85 9.56 0.90
CA LEU A 64 8.07 10.70 1.80
C LEU A 64 7.93 12.02 1.05
N GLN A 65 7.66 13.10 1.78
CA GLN A 65 7.63 14.45 1.22
C GLN A 65 8.95 14.78 0.51
N GLY A 66 8.86 15.44 -0.64
CA GLY A 66 10.01 15.84 -1.44
C GLY A 66 10.54 14.76 -2.39
N THR A 67 9.95 13.55 -2.38
CA THR A 67 10.24 12.53 -3.38
C THR A 67 9.12 12.53 -4.43
N SER A 68 9.49 12.77 -5.70
CA SER A 68 8.57 12.59 -6.84
C SER A 68 8.75 11.18 -7.35
N ASP A 69 7.93 10.26 -6.86
CA ASP A 69 8.01 8.87 -7.26
C ASP A 69 6.60 8.29 -7.44
N ASN A 70 6.50 7.23 -8.23
CA ASN A 70 5.26 6.54 -8.51
C ASN A 70 5.32 5.13 -7.93
N PHE A 71 4.17 4.60 -7.56
CA PHE A 71 4.04 3.17 -7.31
C PHE A 71 3.75 2.47 -8.63
N VAL A 72 4.65 1.60 -9.06
CA VAL A 72 4.56 0.89 -10.33
C VAL A 72 4.32 -0.59 -10.07
N VAL A 73 3.23 -1.12 -10.59
CA VAL A 73 2.91 -2.56 -10.58
C VAL A 73 3.40 -3.18 -11.87
N ASP A 74 4.30 -4.17 -11.78
CA ASP A 74 5.04 -4.68 -12.95
C ASP A 74 4.26 -5.72 -13.76
N THR A 75 3.83 -6.82 -13.16
CA THR A 75 3.44 -8.00 -13.93
C THR A 75 2.11 -8.65 -13.56
N SER A 76 1.61 -8.47 -12.35
CA SER A 76 0.42 -9.18 -11.87
C SER A 76 -0.58 -8.24 -11.22
N SER A 77 -1.87 -8.53 -11.41
CA SER A 77 -2.93 -7.84 -10.68
C SER A 77 -3.05 -8.41 -9.27
N GLY A 78 -3.45 -7.56 -8.34
CA GLY A 78 -3.64 -7.96 -6.95
C GLY A 78 -4.34 -6.87 -6.14
N SER A 79 -4.16 -6.90 -4.85
CA SER A 79 -4.63 -5.86 -3.94
C SER A 79 -3.52 -5.38 -3.03
N VAL A 80 -3.57 -4.13 -2.67
CA VAL A 80 -2.64 -3.50 -1.72
C VAL A 80 -3.39 -2.92 -0.53
N GLU A 81 -2.66 -2.78 0.55
CA GLU A 81 -3.09 -2.04 1.74
C GLU A 81 -2.31 -0.73 1.78
N VAL A 82 -2.99 0.37 2.06
CA VAL A 82 -2.37 1.69 2.06
C VAL A 82 -2.67 2.44 3.35
N LEU A 83 -1.66 3.14 3.85
CA LEU A 83 -1.80 4.13 4.90
C LEU A 83 -1.37 5.48 4.33
N ILE A 84 -2.31 6.41 4.24
CA ILE A 84 -2.09 7.74 3.68
C ILE A 84 -2.22 8.77 4.80
N ILE A 85 -1.23 9.65 4.92
CA ILE A 85 -1.20 10.70 5.94
C ILE A 85 -1.07 12.04 5.23
N GLY A 86 -2.01 12.94 5.45
CA GLY A 86 -1.97 14.31 4.94
C GLY A 86 -0.90 15.15 5.66
N GLY A 87 -0.43 16.22 5.04
CA GLY A 87 0.49 17.15 5.65
C GLY A 87 -0.13 17.87 6.85
N GLY A 88 0.61 18.07 7.94
CA GLY A 88 0.15 18.87 9.07
C GLY A 88 0.12 20.37 8.73
N GLY A 89 -0.80 21.12 9.30
CA GLY A 89 -0.87 22.58 9.20
C GLY A 89 0.27 23.27 9.97
N GLY A 90 0.63 24.49 9.56
CA GLY A 90 1.57 25.34 10.28
C GLY A 90 0.92 25.98 11.51
N GLY A 91 1.71 26.30 12.54
CA GLY A 91 1.27 27.16 13.65
C GLY A 91 1.18 28.62 13.23
N GLY A 92 0.19 29.35 13.72
CA GLY A 92 0.06 30.78 13.51
C GLY A 92 1.20 31.59 14.15
N TYR A 93 1.35 32.85 13.76
CA TYR A 93 2.34 33.72 14.34
C TYR A 93 1.65 34.92 15.05
N SER A 94 1.67 34.92 16.38
CA SER A 94 1.10 35.99 17.21
C SER A 94 1.41 35.75 18.68
N TYR A 95 1.14 36.75 19.53
CA TYR A 95 1.12 36.54 20.99
C TYR A 95 0.06 35.53 21.45
N TYR A 96 -1.00 35.37 20.69
CA TYR A 96 -2.11 34.46 20.93
C TYR A 96 -2.33 33.51 19.74
N ALA A 97 -1.22 32.94 19.26
CA ALA A 97 -1.27 32.08 18.08
C ALA A 97 -1.89 30.72 18.36
N GLY A 98 -2.71 30.27 17.45
CA GLY A 98 -3.25 28.92 17.43
C GLY A 98 -2.27 27.91 16.86
N GLY A 99 -2.37 26.66 17.32
CA GLY A 99 -1.64 25.53 16.75
C GLY A 99 -2.19 25.10 15.39
N GLY A 100 -1.35 24.56 14.54
CA GLY A 100 -1.82 23.91 13.31
C GLY A 100 -2.49 22.57 13.56
N GLY A 101 -3.46 22.23 12.73
CA GLY A 101 -4.16 20.95 12.77
C GLY A 101 -3.29 19.80 12.25
N ALA A 102 -3.52 18.60 12.73
CA ALA A 102 -2.90 17.40 12.18
C ALA A 102 -3.46 17.10 10.78
N GLY A 103 -2.67 16.47 9.90
CA GLY A 103 -3.17 15.91 8.67
C GLY A 103 -4.12 14.74 8.92
N GLY A 104 -5.07 14.55 8.03
CA GLY A 104 -5.96 13.40 8.04
C GLY A 104 -5.19 12.11 7.82
N ILE A 105 -5.70 11.02 8.36
CA ILE A 105 -5.16 9.67 8.15
C ILE A 105 -6.24 8.83 7.49
N VAL A 106 -5.87 8.15 6.41
CA VAL A 106 -6.75 7.20 5.71
C VAL A 106 -6.03 5.86 5.62
N HIS A 107 -6.69 4.82 6.11
CA HIS A 107 -6.25 3.45 5.96
C HIS A 107 -7.21 2.72 5.01
N GLY A 108 -6.69 2.22 3.91
CA GLY A 108 -7.44 1.48 2.92
C GLY A 108 -6.92 0.06 2.79
N THR A 109 -7.82 -0.91 2.80
CA THR A 109 -7.50 -2.33 2.63
C THR A 109 -8.09 -2.86 1.33
N ASN A 110 -7.46 -3.88 0.76
CA ASN A 110 -7.93 -4.56 -0.45
C ASN A 110 -8.14 -3.63 -1.66
N ILE A 111 -7.30 -2.60 -1.79
CA ILE A 111 -7.36 -1.70 -2.95
C ILE A 111 -6.85 -2.46 -4.17
N PRO A 112 -7.70 -2.68 -5.20
CA PRO A 112 -7.28 -3.43 -6.37
C PRO A 112 -6.27 -2.64 -7.19
N VAL A 113 -5.22 -3.33 -7.64
CA VAL A 113 -4.21 -2.79 -8.53
C VAL A 113 -3.95 -3.76 -9.68
N THR A 114 -3.68 -3.21 -10.83
CA THR A 114 -3.31 -3.92 -12.06
C THR A 114 -1.95 -3.43 -12.55
N PRO A 115 -1.26 -4.14 -13.45
CA PRO A 115 -0.03 -3.61 -14.04
C PRO A 115 -0.21 -2.19 -14.58
N GLY A 116 0.64 -1.28 -14.11
CA GLY A 116 0.56 0.13 -14.46
C GLY A 116 1.24 1.04 -13.45
N THR A 117 1.22 2.32 -13.75
CA THR A 117 1.83 3.37 -12.92
C THR A 117 0.76 4.12 -12.15
N TYR A 118 0.91 4.16 -10.83
CA TYR A 118 0.02 4.86 -9.91
C TYR A 118 0.75 6.08 -9.35
N PRO A 119 0.31 7.31 -9.69
CA PRO A 119 0.93 8.51 -9.17
C PRO A 119 0.71 8.62 -7.66
N ILE A 120 1.76 8.99 -6.95
CA ILE A 120 1.74 9.26 -5.52
C ILE A 120 1.85 10.76 -5.30
N THR A 121 0.98 11.31 -4.46
CA THR A 121 1.10 12.67 -3.96
C THR A 121 1.33 12.60 -2.47
N VAL A 122 2.41 13.22 -2.01
CA VAL A 122 2.68 13.41 -0.58
C VAL A 122 2.53 14.88 -0.23
N GLY A 123 1.53 15.19 0.60
CA GLY A 123 1.19 16.55 0.98
C GLY A 123 2.32 17.26 1.73
N ASN A 124 2.59 18.50 1.37
CA ASN A 124 3.55 19.32 2.05
C ASN A 124 3.03 19.69 3.45
N LYS A 125 3.95 19.89 4.39
CA LYS A 125 3.63 20.53 5.68
C LYS A 125 3.18 21.97 5.46
N GLY A 126 2.29 22.47 6.29
CA GLY A 126 1.99 23.89 6.40
C GLY A 126 3.18 24.67 6.98
N THR A 127 3.21 25.92 6.71
CA THR A 127 4.27 26.84 7.16
C THR A 127 3.73 27.92 8.08
N MET A 128 4.52 28.29 9.07
CA MET A 128 4.27 29.46 9.90
C MET A 128 4.55 30.74 9.08
N PRO A 129 3.68 31.76 9.13
CA PRO A 129 3.93 33.02 8.45
C PRO A 129 5.06 33.80 9.13
N ALA A 130 5.70 34.75 8.40
CA ALA A 130 6.73 35.61 8.94
C ALA A 130 6.17 36.84 9.73
N THR A 131 4.89 37.11 9.58
CA THR A 131 4.17 38.24 10.19
C THR A 131 2.94 37.71 10.92
N TYR A 132 2.30 38.60 11.72
CA TYR A 132 1.06 38.29 12.43
C TYR A 132 -0.07 37.92 11.44
N ASP A 133 -0.15 36.64 11.10
CA ASP A 133 -1.08 36.12 10.11
C ASP A 133 -1.40 34.63 10.36
N GLN A 134 -2.36 34.13 9.62
CA GLN A 134 -2.71 32.71 9.63
C GLN A 134 -1.60 31.90 8.94
N ALA A 135 -1.28 30.77 9.53
CA ALA A 135 -0.39 29.79 8.90
C ALA A 135 -1.06 29.09 7.73
N THR A 136 -0.25 28.56 6.84
CA THR A 136 -0.78 27.75 5.73
C THR A 136 -1.24 26.38 6.21
N SER A 137 -2.29 25.87 5.58
CA SER A 137 -2.72 24.48 5.76
C SER A 137 -1.70 23.52 5.16
N GLY A 138 -1.67 22.30 5.66
CA GLY A 138 -0.94 21.22 5.06
C GLY A 138 -1.56 20.78 3.73
N GLY A 139 -0.77 20.17 2.88
CA GLY A 139 -1.21 19.61 1.60
C GLY A 139 -1.89 18.25 1.78
N ASN A 140 -2.75 17.91 0.83
CA ASN A 140 -3.36 16.59 0.76
C ASN A 140 -2.35 15.56 0.27
N SER A 141 -2.43 14.33 0.80
CA SER A 141 -1.72 13.16 0.26
C SER A 141 -2.71 12.24 -0.45
N ALA A 142 -2.28 11.63 -1.53
CA ALA A 142 -3.17 10.78 -2.34
C ALA A 142 -2.45 9.57 -2.95
N PHE A 143 -3.20 8.49 -3.05
CA PHE A 143 -2.89 7.31 -3.84
C PHE A 143 -4.14 6.91 -4.63
N ASN A 144 -4.05 6.91 -5.96
CA ASN A 144 -5.19 6.64 -6.84
C ASN A 144 -6.37 7.58 -6.49
N SER A 145 -7.55 7.04 -6.23
CA SER A 145 -8.75 7.80 -5.83
C SER A 145 -8.86 8.08 -4.31
N VAL A 146 -7.91 7.57 -3.52
CA VAL A 146 -7.93 7.71 -2.05
C VAL A 146 -7.11 8.92 -1.64
N THR A 147 -7.71 9.85 -0.88
CA THR A 147 -7.07 11.09 -0.47
C THR A 147 -7.20 11.30 1.04
N ALA A 148 -6.07 11.61 1.68
CA ALA A 148 -6.01 12.11 3.05
C ALA A 148 -5.82 13.64 3.02
N LEU A 149 -6.71 14.37 3.70
CA LEU A 149 -6.68 15.84 3.72
C LEU A 149 -5.53 16.34 4.59
N GLY A 150 -4.96 17.49 4.20
CA GLY A 150 -4.01 18.21 5.02
C GLY A 150 -4.69 18.83 6.24
N GLY A 151 -3.91 19.10 7.30
CA GLY A 151 -4.35 19.80 8.50
C GLY A 151 -4.50 21.31 8.25
N ALA A 152 -5.42 21.92 8.97
CA ALA A 152 -5.63 23.37 8.89
C ALA A 152 -4.45 24.15 9.48
N GLY A 153 -4.14 25.31 8.92
CA GLY A 153 -3.19 26.25 9.51
C GLY A 153 -3.77 26.92 10.77
N GLY A 154 -2.92 27.11 11.78
CA GLY A 154 -3.28 27.83 12.99
C GLY A 154 -3.47 29.33 12.75
N PHE A 155 -4.34 29.94 13.54
CA PHE A 155 -4.55 31.38 13.50
C PHE A 155 -3.40 32.15 14.11
N GLY A 156 -3.07 33.28 13.53
CA GLY A 156 -2.19 34.30 14.07
C GLY A 156 -2.76 35.67 13.75
N GLY A 157 -2.66 36.60 14.64
CA GLY A 157 -3.15 37.96 14.40
C GLY A 157 -3.28 38.75 15.70
N PRO A 158 -3.41 40.10 15.63
CA PRO A 158 -3.55 40.95 16.81
C PRO A 158 -4.94 40.81 17.48
N MET A 159 -5.89 40.20 16.81
CA MET A 159 -7.23 39.94 17.34
C MET A 159 -7.70 38.56 16.88
N ALA A 160 -8.50 37.89 17.73
CA ALA A 160 -9.16 36.64 17.39
C ALA A 160 -10.15 36.86 16.21
N TYR A 161 -9.74 36.56 15.01
CA TYR A 161 -10.65 36.50 13.87
C TYR A 161 -11.27 35.10 13.86
N PRO A 162 -12.60 34.98 13.90
CA PRO A 162 -13.26 33.70 13.69
C PRO A 162 -13.17 33.33 12.21
N GLY A 163 -12.05 32.77 11.80
CA GLY A 163 -11.87 32.20 10.49
C GLY A 163 -12.05 30.70 10.53
N SER A 164 -12.75 30.13 9.57
CA SER A 164 -12.85 28.68 9.43
C SER A 164 -11.65 28.17 8.64
N ALA A 165 -10.69 27.55 9.32
CA ALA A 165 -9.69 26.76 8.67
C ALA A 165 -10.23 25.35 8.39
N SER A 166 -10.18 24.89 7.15
CA SER A 166 -10.62 23.55 6.78
C SER A 166 -9.44 22.60 6.56
N GLY A 167 -9.55 21.40 7.05
CA GLY A 167 -8.52 20.38 6.92
C GLY A 167 -8.93 19.06 7.53
N GLY A 168 -8.05 18.06 7.53
CA GLY A 168 -8.26 16.75 8.15
C GLY A 168 -8.46 16.85 9.66
N SER A 169 -7.84 17.86 10.31
CA SER A 169 -8.09 18.28 11.68
C SER A 169 -8.00 19.80 11.74
N GLY A 170 -8.87 20.43 12.54
CA GLY A 170 -8.87 21.86 12.70
C GLY A 170 -7.63 22.37 13.42
N GLY A 171 -7.14 23.56 13.04
CA GLY A 171 -6.20 24.34 13.85
C GLY A 171 -6.96 25.11 14.93
N GLY A 172 -6.29 25.38 16.05
CA GLY A 172 -6.80 26.24 17.14
C GLY A 172 -6.56 27.72 16.91
#